data_347aae6d51ea047693ca859e9412a0ee
#
_entry.id   347aae6d51ea047693ca859e9412a0ee
#
_cell.length_a   1.000
_cell.length_b   1.000
_cell.length_c   1.000
_cell.angle_alpha   90.00
_cell.angle_beta   90.00
_cell.angle_gamma   90.00
#
_symmetry.space_group_name_H-M   'P 1'
#
loop_
_entity.id
_entity.type
_entity.pdbx_description
1 polymer ?
#
loop_
_entity_poly.entity_id
_entity_poly.type
_entity_poly.pdbx_seq_one_letter_code
_entity_poly.pdbx_strand_id
1 'polypeptide(L)'
;MGLISRWPGRLESGIGIFLLAILLLIGLGVFIKQSDFDMSRFGIGAVPLLPKQGHKTGTEEKPSFDFPVPSGFKKLSEAETYVPENLYEKIDGKATLYIESGFVKLSTQRFVSQNDDTLWFELFLFDMAAPKNAFSVYSVQKRPDVEAFPAMQFAYSAGNALYFAHDKYYVELVGSSESADLLKAMSDLADKLTPAPVFRQENAGVGKVTEIPELTLFPQENLVPGSAKLYLSDVFGFDGLSDTFVCQYRAGDESITAFLSKRPSPQDARTVTESYYNFLVDNGGKDKLASDKNLQTIKCKVLDFYDTTEIIFAIGPYVAGIHEAKNQQSAEKLAAELFNKLSKIARTTKND
;
A
#
# COMPACT_ATOMS: atom_id res chain seq x y z
N MET A 1 25.84 -43.42 14.00
CA MET A 1 25.40 -42.78 15.26
C MET A 1 23.89 -42.86 15.32
N GLY A 2 23.35 -43.82 16.09
CA GLY A 2 21.90 -44.12 16.17
C GLY A 2 21.21 -43.11 17.05
N LEU A 3 20.18 -42.44 16.54
CA LEU A 3 19.23 -41.64 17.30
C LEU A 3 18.40 -42.57 18.15
N ILE A 4 18.64 -42.61 19.46
CA ILE A 4 17.83 -43.32 20.43
C ILE A 4 16.56 -42.50 20.62
N SER A 5 15.47 -42.93 19.98
CA SER A 5 14.11 -42.46 20.25
C SER A 5 13.73 -42.85 21.68
N ARG A 6 13.80 -41.92 22.65
CA ARG A 6 13.24 -42.08 23.97
C ARG A 6 11.74 -41.84 23.93
N TRP A 7 10.95 -42.84 24.30
CA TRP A 7 9.51 -42.66 24.52
C TRP A 7 9.29 -41.66 25.66
N PRO A 8 8.36 -40.69 25.51
CA PRO A 8 8.10 -39.69 26.54
C PRO A 8 7.61 -40.37 27.83
N GLY A 9 8.10 -39.87 28.96
CA GLY A 9 7.70 -40.38 30.29
C GLY A 9 6.19 -40.13 30.56
N ARG A 10 5.58 -40.91 31.44
CA ARG A 10 4.16 -40.77 31.80
C ARG A 10 3.80 -39.35 32.25
N LEU A 11 4.74 -38.63 32.89
CA LEU A 11 4.55 -37.24 33.33
C LEU A 11 4.58 -36.27 32.16
N GLU A 12 5.47 -36.46 31.18
CA GLU A 12 5.57 -35.65 29.95
C GLU A 12 4.34 -35.85 29.08
N SER A 13 3.85 -37.09 28.97
CA SER A 13 2.60 -37.38 28.26
C SER A 13 1.39 -36.73 28.92
N GLY A 14 1.35 -36.72 30.30
CA GLY A 14 0.30 -36.05 31.05
C GLY A 14 0.27 -34.53 30.84
N ILE A 15 1.45 -33.89 30.84
CA ILE A 15 1.58 -32.45 30.56
C ILE A 15 1.16 -32.14 29.11
N GLY A 16 1.56 -32.98 28.16
CA GLY A 16 1.18 -32.81 26.74
C GLY A 16 -0.34 -32.90 26.53
N ILE A 17 -1.01 -33.87 27.19
CA ILE A 17 -2.46 -33.99 27.11
C ILE A 17 -3.16 -32.82 27.80
N PHE A 18 -2.65 -32.32 28.90
CA PHE A 18 -3.19 -31.14 29.59
C PHE A 18 -3.08 -29.87 28.74
N LEU A 19 -1.94 -29.66 28.11
CA LEU A 19 -1.76 -28.51 27.15
C LEU A 19 -2.68 -28.61 25.94
N LEU A 20 -2.86 -29.80 25.39
CA LEU A 20 -3.81 -30.04 24.29
C LEU A 20 -5.26 -29.75 24.71
N ALA A 21 -5.65 -30.13 25.92
CA ALA A 21 -6.97 -29.85 26.48
C ALA A 21 -7.19 -28.34 26.65
N ILE A 22 -6.18 -27.61 27.14
CA ILE A 22 -6.25 -26.13 27.23
C ILE A 22 -6.39 -25.47 25.84
N LEU A 23 -5.61 -25.89 24.86
CA LEU A 23 -5.73 -25.38 23.49
C LEU A 23 -7.11 -25.66 22.87
N LEU A 24 -7.68 -26.83 23.15
CA LEU A 24 -9.03 -27.17 22.69
C LEU A 24 -10.09 -26.31 23.38
N LEU A 25 -9.95 -26.02 24.66
CA LEU A 25 -10.86 -25.13 25.40
C LEU A 25 -10.76 -23.70 24.94
N ILE A 26 -9.54 -23.20 24.60
CA ILE A 26 -9.35 -21.86 24.00
C ILE A 26 -9.99 -21.81 22.62
N GLY A 27 -9.76 -22.82 21.77
CA GLY A 27 -10.37 -22.89 20.43
C GLY A 27 -11.89 -22.94 20.49
N LEU A 28 -12.46 -23.71 21.43
CA LEU A 28 -13.90 -23.76 21.63
C LEU A 28 -14.46 -22.44 22.17
N GLY A 29 -13.73 -21.78 23.07
CA GLY A 29 -14.10 -20.46 23.58
C GLY A 29 -14.10 -19.37 22.51
N VAL A 30 -13.11 -19.39 21.62
CA VAL A 30 -13.04 -18.49 20.45
C VAL A 30 -14.21 -18.78 19.50
N PHE A 31 -14.47 -20.05 19.19
CA PHE A 31 -15.55 -20.44 18.30
C PHE A 31 -16.93 -20.03 18.83
N ILE A 32 -17.19 -20.19 20.13
CA ILE A 32 -18.46 -19.76 20.74
C ILE A 32 -18.58 -18.23 20.76
N LYS A 33 -17.46 -17.50 20.99
CA LYS A 33 -17.49 -16.03 20.99
C LYS A 33 -17.51 -15.42 19.59
N GLN A 34 -17.14 -16.16 18.56
CA GLN A 34 -17.15 -15.66 17.18
C GLN A 34 -18.58 -15.34 16.70
N SER A 35 -19.61 -16.01 17.22
CA SER A 35 -21.01 -15.72 16.92
C SER A 35 -21.55 -14.44 17.57
N ASP A 36 -20.90 -13.96 18.63
CA ASP A 36 -21.29 -12.74 19.38
C ASP A 36 -20.39 -11.53 19.05
N PHE A 37 -19.57 -11.64 17.96
CA PHE A 37 -18.63 -10.59 17.59
C PHE A 37 -19.37 -9.41 16.97
N ASP A 38 -19.62 -8.37 17.78
CA ASP A 38 -20.23 -7.13 17.34
C ASP A 38 -19.15 -6.17 16.82
N MET A 39 -19.09 -6.03 15.49
CA MET A 39 -18.14 -5.14 14.80
C MET A 39 -18.35 -3.64 15.14
N SER A 40 -19.49 -3.27 15.72
CA SER A 40 -19.81 -1.88 16.09
C SER A 40 -18.93 -1.33 17.23
N ARG A 41 -18.25 -2.21 17.99
CA ARG A 41 -17.38 -1.83 19.11
C ARG A 41 -16.02 -1.29 18.71
N PHE A 42 -15.63 -1.43 17.43
CA PHE A 42 -14.30 -1.02 16.94
C PHE A 42 -14.30 0.34 16.23
N GLY A 43 -15.35 1.17 16.41
CA GLY A 43 -15.34 2.56 15.93
C GLY A 43 -15.30 2.72 14.41
N ILE A 44 -15.52 1.68 13.64
CA ILE A 44 -15.76 1.77 12.20
C ILE A 44 -17.14 2.38 12.07
N GLY A 45 -17.18 3.67 11.69
CA GLY A 45 -18.40 4.45 11.58
C GLY A 45 -19.47 3.66 10.84
N ALA A 46 -20.65 3.54 11.48
CA ALA A 46 -21.78 2.84 10.92
C ALA A 46 -22.09 3.39 9.52
N VAL A 47 -21.72 2.66 8.48
CA VAL A 47 -22.36 2.79 7.19
C VAL A 47 -23.83 2.46 7.45
N PRO A 48 -24.81 3.34 7.14
CA PRO A 48 -26.21 3.06 7.37
C PRO A 48 -26.56 1.74 6.67
N LEU A 49 -26.95 0.73 7.43
CA LEU A 49 -27.52 -0.50 6.91
C LEU A 49 -28.79 -0.13 6.16
N LEU A 50 -28.72 -0.06 4.85
CA LEU A 50 -29.90 -0.09 4.02
C LEU A 50 -30.66 -1.40 4.35
N PRO A 51 -32.02 -1.36 4.43
CA PRO A 51 -32.81 -2.49 4.85
C PRO A 51 -32.53 -3.70 3.92
N LYS A 52 -32.37 -4.88 4.53
CA LYS A 52 -32.27 -6.17 3.81
C LYS A 52 -33.45 -6.29 2.84
N GLN A 53 -33.26 -5.87 1.62
CA GLN A 53 -34.10 -6.31 0.54
C GLN A 53 -33.62 -7.70 0.15
N GLY A 54 -34.60 -8.63 0.10
CA GLY A 54 -34.37 -10.03 -0.18
C GLY A 54 -33.49 -10.27 -1.42
N HIS A 55 -32.76 -11.38 -1.38
CA HIS A 55 -32.00 -11.95 -2.49
C HIS A 55 -32.70 -11.71 -3.84
N LYS A 56 -32.39 -10.60 -4.45
CA LYS A 56 -32.49 -10.47 -5.90
C LYS A 56 -31.09 -10.82 -6.40
N THR A 57 -31.02 -11.93 -7.10
CA THR A 57 -29.94 -12.25 -8.06
C THR A 57 -29.46 -10.93 -8.65
N GLY A 58 -28.22 -10.52 -8.29
CA GLY A 58 -27.62 -9.33 -8.85
C GLY A 58 -27.72 -9.45 -10.36
N THR A 59 -28.30 -8.47 -11.00
CA THR A 59 -28.22 -8.32 -12.44
C THR A 59 -26.72 -8.26 -12.72
N GLU A 60 -26.20 -9.30 -13.39
CA GLU A 60 -24.86 -9.28 -13.95
C GLU A 60 -24.83 -8.08 -14.91
N GLU A 61 -24.38 -6.93 -14.42
CA GLU A 61 -24.01 -5.86 -15.33
C GLU A 61 -22.85 -6.39 -16.15
N LYS A 62 -23.10 -6.69 -17.42
CA LYS A 62 -22.04 -7.00 -18.37
C LYS A 62 -20.99 -5.90 -18.24
N PRO A 63 -19.70 -6.27 -18.13
CA PRO A 63 -18.65 -5.28 -18.05
C PRO A 63 -18.83 -4.31 -19.22
N SER A 64 -18.83 -3.02 -18.92
CA SER A 64 -19.06 -1.96 -19.91
C SER A 64 -17.92 -1.85 -20.93
N PHE A 65 -16.90 -2.69 -20.82
CA PHE A 65 -15.70 -2.65 -21.62
C PHE A 65 -15.28 -4.05 -22.09
N ASP A 66 -15.04 -4.16 -23.42
CA ASP A 66 -14.53 -5.38 -24.03
C ASP A 66 -12.98 -5.34 -24.04
N PHE A 67 -12.36 -6.20 -23.24
CA PHE A 67 -10.91 -6.24 -23.11
C PHE A 67 -10.24 -6.68 -24.42
N PRO A 68 -9.17 -5.99 -24.86
CA PRO A 68 -8.38 -6.40 -26.01
C PRO A 68 -7.76 -7.77 -25.77
N VAL A 69 -7.64 -8.56 -26.84
CA VAL A 69 -7.05 -9.88 -26.77
C VAL A 69 -5.57 -9.81 -27.15
N PRO A 70 -4.64 -10.34 -26.33
CA PRO A 70 -3.24 -10.41 -26.69
C PRO A 70 -2.99 -11.35 -27.86
N SER A 71 -1.93 -11.09 -28.62
CA SER A 71 -1.55 -11.88 -29.80
C SER A 71 -1.28 -13.34 -29.41
N GLY A 72 -1.88 -14.31 -30.12
CA GLY A 72 -1.74 -15.74 -29.86
C GLY A 72 -2.59 -16.28 -28.69
N PHE A 73 -3.47 -15.46 -28.13
CA PHE A 73 -4.38 -15.84 -27.04
C PHE A 73 -5.86 -15.71 -27.47
N LYS A 74 -6.73 -16.29 -26.70
CA LYS A 74 -8.19 -16.15 -26.80
C LYS A 74 -8.78 -15.96 -25.40
N LYS A 75 -9.96 -15.38 -25.30
CA LYS A 75 -10.72 -15.31 -24.03
C LYS A 75 -11.13 -16.71 -23.61
N LEU A 76 -10.89 -17.05 -22.35
CA LEU A 76 -11.24 -18.34 -21.76
C LEU A 76 -12.64 -18.33 -21.13
N SER A 77 -13.07 -17.16 -20.60
CA SER A 77 -14.37 -16.96 -19.96
C SER A 77 -14.97 -15.63 -20.36
N GLU A 78 -16.21 -15.37 -20.01
CA GLU A 78 -16.78 -14.02 -19.98
C GLU A 78 -16.05 -13.19 -18.91
N ALA A 79 -16.08 -11.87 -19.07
CA ALA A 79 -15.52 -10.97 -18.06
C ALA A 79 -16.46 -10.88 -16.85
N GLU A 80 -15.85 -10.90 -15.65
CA GLU A 80 -16.57 -10.79 -14.38
C GLU A 80 -16.35 -9.42 -13.76
N THR A 81 -17.32 -8.94 -12.96
CA THR A 81 -17.23 -7.65 -12.27
C THR A 81 -17.58 -7.80 -10.80
N TYR A 82 -16.78 -7.15 -9.94
CA TYR A 82 -16.95 -7.14 -8.49
C TYR A 82 -16.98 -5.71 -7.98
N VAL A 83 -17.81 -5.46 -6.99
CA VAL A 83 -17.98 -4.17 -6.28
C VAL A 83 -17.55 -4.35 -4.81
N PRO A 84 -17.45 -3.28 -4.00
CA PRO A 84 -16.98 -3.39 -2.62
C PRO A 84 -17.69 -4.46 -1.79
N GLU A 85 -18.99 -4.68 -2.04
CA GLU A 85 -19.84 -5.60 -1.28
C GLU A 85 -19.50 -7.08 -1.51
N ASN A 86 -18.94 -7.42 -2.68
CA ASN A 86 -18.61 -8.80 -3.05
C ASN A 86 -17.16 -9.01 -3.49
N LEU A 87 -16.29 -8.02 -3.31
CA LEU A 87 -14.88 -8.11 -3.69
C LEU A 87 -14.16 -9.29 -3.01
N TYR A 88 -14.52 -9.57 -1.75
CA TYR A 88 -13.95 -10.67 -0.96
C TYR A 88 -14.17 -12.06 -1.60
N GLU A 89 -15.21 -12.22 -2.41
CA GLU A 89 -15.47 -13.48 -3.12
C GLU A 89 -14.38 -13.80 -4.18
N LYS A 90 -13.71 -12.76 -4.68
CA LYS A 90 -12.68 -12.90 -5.71
C LYS A 90 -11.26 -12.86 -5.17
N ILE A 91 -10.97 -11.98 -4.21
CA ILE A 91 -9.60 -11.74 -3.75
C ILE A 91 -9.38 -12.00 -2.25
N ASP A 92 -10.43 -12.54 -1.57
CA ASP A 92 -10.39 -12.97 -0.16
C ASP A 92 -9.79 -11.93 0.79
N GLY A 93 -8.86 -12.32 1.65
CA GLY A 93 -8.27 -11.45 2.70
C GLY A 93 -7.59 -10.18 2.20
N LYS A 94 -7.33 -10.05 0.90
CA LYS A 94 -6.78 -8.80 0.33
C LYS A 94 -7.84 -7.68 0.17
N ALA A 95 -9.13 -7.98 0.19
CA ALA A 95 -10.19 -7.03 -0.13
C ALA A 95 -10.15 -5.75 0.72
N THR A 96 -9.84 -5.86 2.01
CA THR A 96 -9.75 -4.72 2.94
C THR A 96 -8.77 -3.65 2.45
N LEU A 97 -7.56 -4.03 2.03
CA LEU A 97 -6.56 -3.08 1.52
C LEU A 97 -7.11 -2.25 0.35
N TYR A 98 -7.81 -2.89 -0.59
CA TYR A 98 -8.36 -2.19 -1.76
C TYR A 98 -9.51 -1.28 -1.39
N ILE A 99 -10.45 -1.76 -0.56
CA ILE A 99 -11.61 -1.00 -0.11
C ILE A 99 -11.16 0.26 0.66
N GLU A 100 -10.24 0.13 1.60
CA GLU A 100 -9.68 1.25 2.36
C GLU A 100 -8.90 2.22 1.47
N SER A 101 -8.36 1.73 0.35
CA SER A 101 -7.68 2.56 -0.65
C SER A 101 -8.62 3.20 -1.68
N GLY A 102 -9.94 3.18 -1.47
CA GLY A 102 -10.91 3.85 -2.34
C GLY A 102 -11.33 3.04 -3.57
N PHE A 103 -11.30 1.72 -3.46
CA PHE A 103 -11.77 0.80 -4.50
C PHE A 103 -13.22 1.06 -4.91
N VAL A 104 -13.47 1.05 -6.22
CA VAL A 104 -14.79 1.23 -6.82
C VAL A 104 -15.29 -0.06 -7.47
N LYS A 105 -14.46 -0.66 -8.33
CA LYS A 105 -14.85 -1.81 -9.13
C LYS A 105 -13.62 -2.62 -9.56
N LEU A 106 -13.74 -3.94 -9.51
CA LEU A 106 -12.82 -4.88 -10.15
C LEU A 106 -13.49 -5.47 -11.40
N SER A 107 -12.77 -5.49 -12.51
CA SER A 107 -13.14 -6.26 -13.69
C SER A 107 -12.08 -7.31 -13.97
N THR A 108 -12.46 -8.55 -14.21
CA THR A 108 -11.52 -9.65 -14.46
C THR A 108 -11.80 -10.34 -15.78
N GLN A 109 -10.74 -10.85 -16.44
CA GLN A 109 -10.84 -11.62 -17.68
C GLN A 109 -9.73 -12.63 -17.77
N ARG A 110 -10.04 -13.90 -18.04
CA ARG A 110 -9.03 -14.91 -18.34
C ARG A 110 -8.75 -15.02 -19.83
N PHE A 111 -7.47 -15.26 -20.13
CA PHE A 111 -6.96 -15.50 -21.46
C PHE A 111 -6.16 -16.79 -21.46
N VAL A 112 -6.29 -17.59 -22.53
CA VAL A 112 -5.55 -18.84 -22.72
C VAL A 112 -4.87 -18.84 -24.07
N SER A 113 -3.67 -19.40 -24.15
CA SER A 113 -2.94 -19.56 -25.39
C SER A 113 -3.74 -20.37 -26.41
N GLN A 114 -3.69 -20.00 -27.69
CA GLN A 114 -4.32 -20.75 -28.77
C GLN A 114 -3.61 -22.07 -29.08
N ASN A 115 -2.33 -22.18 -28.67
CA ASN A 115 -1.48 -23.33 -29.00
C ASN A 115 -1.22 -24.28 -27.82
N ASP A 116 -1.47 -23.80 -26.56
CA ASP A 116 -1.20 -24.56 -25.33
C ASP A 116 -2.19 -24.16 -24.22
N ASP A 117 -3.17 -24.99 -23.96
CA ASP A 117 -4.22 -24.74 -22.97
C ASP A 117 -3.69 -24.70 -21.52
N THR A 118 -2.45 -25.13 -21.25
CA THR A 118 -1.80 -25.01 -19.93
C THR A 118 -1.28 -23.60 -19.67
N LEU A 119 -1.06 -22.81 -20.74
CA LEU A 119 -0.59 -21.43 -20.66
C LEU A 119 -1.78 -20.48 -20.67
N TRP A 120 -2.15 -19.99 -19.52
CA TRP A 120 -3.21 -18.99 -19.34
C TRP A 120 -2.79 -17.92 -18.34
N PHE A 121 -3.44 -16.78 -18.39
CA PHE A 121 -3.32 -15.73 -17.38
C PHE A 121 -4.65 -15.02 -17.14
N GLU A 122 -4.77 -14.38 -16.00
CA GLU A 122 -5.95 -13.62 -15.60
C GLU A 122 -5.59 -12.14 -15.42
N LEU A 123 -6.40 -11.28 -15.99
CA LEU A 123 -6.38 -9.84 -15.79
C LEU A 123 -7.28 -9.50 -14.59
N PHE A 124 -6.77 -8.69 -13.68
CA PHE A 124 -7.51 -8.02 -12.63
C PHE A 124 -7.33 -6.50 -12.84
N LEU A 125 -8.39 -5.81 -13.21
CA LEU A 125 -8.42 -4.37 -13.43
C LEU A 125 -9.21 -3.71 -12.30
N PHE A 126 -8.51 -3.09 -11.36
CA PHE A 126 -9.09 -2.39 -10.22
C PHE A 126 -9.25 -0.90 -10.53
N ASP A 127 -10.48 -0.39 -10.55
CA ASP A 127 -10.79 1.05 -10.53
C ASP A 127 -10.68 1.55 -9.08
N MET A 128 -9.69 2.39 -8.81
CA MET A 128 -9.38 2.94 -7.50
C MET A 128 -9.88 4.39 -7.33
N ALA A 129 -10.78 4.85 -8.19
CA ALA A 129 -11.34 6.20 -8.23
C ALA A 129 -10.35 7.34 -8.55
N ALA A 130 -9.10 7.24 -8.12
CA ALA A 130 -8.09 8.29 -8.31
C ALA A 130 -6.68 7.71 -8.55
N PRO A 131 -5.81 8.42 -9.29
CA PRO A 131 -4.43 7.99 -9.54
C PRO A 131 -3.63 7.75 -8.25
N LYS A 132 -3.86 8.57 -7.24
CA LYS A 132 -3.20 8.47 -5.93
C LYS A 132 -3.58 7.17 -5.20
N ASN A 133 -4.84 6.76 -5.30
CA ASN A 133 -5.33 5.52 -4.71
C ASN A 133 -4.74 4.28 -5.42
N ALA A 134 -4.69 4.30 -6.75
CA ALA A 134 -4.05 3.25 -7.54
C ALA A 134 -2.55 3.13 -7.21
N PHE A 135 -1.86 4.26 -7.09
CA PHE A 135 -0.46 4.30 -6.67
C PHE A 135 -0.28 3.79 -5.23
N SER A 136 -1.20 4.07 -4.31
CA SER A 136 -1.14 3.54 -2.94
C SER A 136 -1.11 2.02 -2.94
N VAL A 137 -2.09 1.38 -3.57
CA VAL A 137 -2.14 -0.09 -3.66
C VAL A 137 -0.89 -0.65 -4.34
N TYR A 138 -0.50 -0.10 -5.50
CA TYR A 138 0.71 -0.49 -6.22
C TYR A 138 1.96 -0.43 -5.33
N SER A 139 2.17 0.70 -4.66
CA SER A 139 3.39 0.97 -3.91
C SER A 139 3.49 0.14 -2.63
N VAL A 140 2.37 -0.11 -1.96
CA VAL A 140 2.33 -0.91 -0.73
C VAL A 140 2.51 -2.40 -1.02
N GLN A 141 1.93 -2.90 -2.11
CA GLN A 141 2.06 -4.30 -2.50
C GLN A 141 3.40 -4.64 -3.17
N LYS A 142 4.11 -3.64 -3.69
CA LYS A 142 5.41 -3.85 -4.33
C LYS A 142 6.41 -4.45 -3.35
N ARG A 143 6.95 -5.64 -3.70
CA ARG A 143 8.00 -6.31 -2.92
C ARG A 143 9.35 -5.60 -3.10
N PRO A 144 10.26 -5.68 -2.11
CA PRO A 144 11.56 -5.01 -2.20
C PRO A 144 12.43 -5.47 -3.37
N ASP A 145 12.40 -6.78 -3.68
CA ASP A 145 13.35 -7.45 -4.57
C ASP A 145 12.76 -7.74 -5.96
N VAL A 146 11.80 -6.92 -6.42
CA VAL A 146 11.20 -7.09 -7.74
C VAL A 146 11.89 -6.23 -8.79
N GLU A 147 11.95 -6.74 -10.02
CA GLU A 147 12.47 -5.98 -11.15
C GLU A 147 11.45 -4.95 -11.62
N ALA A 148 11.92 -3.69 -11.77
CA ALA A 148 11.12 -2.66 -12.43
C ALA A 148 10.84 -3.08 -13.87
N PHE A 149 9.61 -2.90 -14.34
CA PHE A 149 9.24 -3.13 -15.72
C PHE A 149 9.47 -1.84 -16.53
N PRO A 150 10.53 -1.77 -17.38
CA PRO A 150 11.01 -0.48 -17.91
C PRO A 150 10.03 0.25 -18.83
N ALA A 151 9.07 -0.48 -19.41
CA ALA A 151 8.12 0.09 -20.37
C ALA A 151 7.08 1.03 -19.72
N MET A 152 6.93 0.98 -18.38
CA MET A 152 5.90 1.73 -17.66
C MET A 152 6.45 2.31 -16.35
N GLN A 153 6.05 3.54 -16.02
CA GLN A 153 6.57 4.28 -14.86
C GLN A 153 6.33 3.56 -13.52
N PHE A 154 5.14 3.04 -13.31
CA PHE A 154 4.75 2.33 -12.09
C PHE A 154 4.41 0.88 -12.44
N ALA A 155 5.43 0.09 -12.78
CA ALA A 155 5.25 -1.32 -13.10
C ALA A 155 6.42 -2.17 -12.58
N TYR A 156 6.11 -3.41 -12.25
CA TYR A 156 7.10 -4.42 -11.90
C TYR A 156 6.61 -5.82 -12.28
N SER A 157 7.55 -6.73 -12.52
CA SER A 157 7.29 -8.16 -12.66
C SER A 157 7.77 -8.92 -11.44
N ALA A 158 7.07 -9.97 -11.07
CA ALA A 158 7.43 -10.87 -9.97
C ALA A 158 6.93 -12.29 -10.26
N GLY A 159 7.87 -13.21 -10.50
CA GLY A 159 7.54 -14.59 -10.85
C GLY A 159 6.66 -14.67 -12.09
N ASN A 160 5.47 -15.20 -11.94
CA ASN A 160 4.48 -15.39 -13.02
C ASN A 160 3.54 -14.20 -13.21
N ALA A 161 3.85 -13.01 -12.69
CA ALA A 161 2.90 -11.91 -12.71
C ALA A 161 3.54 -10.57 -13.13
N LEU A 162 2.72 -9.69 -13.73
CA LEU A 162 3.01 -8.31 -14.07
C LEU A 162 2.00 -7.41 -13.35
N TYR A 163 2.51 -6.40 -12.65
CA TYR A 163 1.74 -5.44 -11.85
C TYR A 163 2.03 -4.02 -12.31
N PHE A 164 0.99 -3.18 -12.44
CA PHE A 164 1.21 -1.78 -12.74
C PHE A 164 0.07 -0.88 -12.27
N ALA A 165 0.37 0.41 -12.09
CA ALA A 165 -0.61 1.46 -11.90
C ALA A 165 -0.59 2.44 -13.08
N HIS A 166 -1.77 2.75 -13.62
CA HIS A 166 -1.94 3.72 -14.69
C HIS A 166 -3.22 4.51 -14.48
N ASP A 167 -3.10 5.85 -14.40
CA ASP A 167 -4.19 6.72 -13.99
C ASP A 167 -4.86 6.20 -12.70
N LYS A 168 -6.15 6.12 -12.63
CA LYS A 168 -6.90 5.61 -11.48
C LYS A 168 -6.95 4.07 -11.37
N TYR A 169 -6.29 3.35 -12.26
CA TYR A 169 -6.34 1.89 -12.31
C TYR A 169 -5.08 1.26 -11.74
N TYR A 170 -5.28 0.27 -10.88
CA TYR A 170 -4.28 -0.70 -10.52
C TYR A 170 -4.56 -2.01 -11.25
N VAL A 171 -3.53 -2.62 -11.81
CA VAL A 171 -3.68 -3.81 -12.67
C VAL A 171 -2.75 -4.91 -12.20
N GLU A 172 -3.30 -6.12 -12.09
CA GLU A 172 -2.55 -7.35 -11.90
C GLU A 172 -2.81 -8.28 -13.09
N LEU A 173 -1.76 -8.80 -13.70
CA LEU A 173 -1.79 -9.85 -14.70
C LEU A 173 -1.08 -11.06 -14.12
N VAL A 174 -1.81 -12.15 -13.86
CA VAL A 174 -1.28 -13.31 -13.13
C VAL A 174 -1.37 -14.56 -14.01
N GLY A 175 -0.21 -15.13 -14.36
CA GLY A 175 -0.10 -16.30 -15.21
C GLY A 175 -0.18 -17.62 -14.46
N SER A 176 -0.49 -18.69 -15.19
CA SER A 176 -0.52 -20.08 -14.69
C SER A 176 0.87 -20.58 -14.27
N SER A 177 1.93 -20.02 -14.85
CA SER A 177 3.32 -20.39 -14.57
C SER A 177 4.26 -19.24 -14.89
N GLU A 178 5.48 -19.32 -14.39
CA GLU A 178 6.57 -18.44 -14.82
C GLU A 178 7.01 -18.84 -16.24
N SER A 179 6.70 -17.99 -17.22
CA SER A 179 6.94 -18.24 -18.64
C SER A 179 7.21 -16.93 -19.38
N ALA A 180 8.25 -16.94 -20.23
CA ALA A 180 8.56 -15.80 -21.08
C ALA A 180 7.43 -15.47 -22.07
N ASP A 181 6.73 -16.49 -22.57
CA ASP A 181 5.60 -16.32 -23.49
C ASP A 181 4.39 -15.68 -22.78
N LEU A 182 4.11 -16.09 -21.54
CA LEU A 182 3.07 -15.46 -20.72
C LEU A 182 3.45 -14.00 -20.40
N LEU A 183 4.67 -13.73 -19.97
CA LEU A 183 5.11 -12.37 -19.67
C LEU A 183 5.02 -11.47 -20.91
N LYS A 184 5.40 -11.98 -22.09
CA LYS A 184 5.26 -11.27 -23.35
C LYS A 184 3.80 -10.97 -23.70
N ALA A 185 2.89 -11.94 -23.51
CA ALA A 185 1.47 -11.75 -23.74
C ALA A 185 0.84 -10.75 -22.77
N MET A 186 1.25 -10.78 -21.50
CA MET A 186 0.83 -9.81 -20.48
C MET A 186 1.33 -8.41 -20.83
N SER A 187 2.58 -8.26 -21.31
CA SER A 187 3.12 -6.99 -21.80
C SER A 187 2.34 -6.46 -23.01
N ASP A 188 2.05 -7.33 -24.02
CA ASP A 188 1.23 -6.97 -25.19
C ASP A 188 -0.18 -6.50 -24.76
N LEU A 189 -0.78 -7.14 -23.75
CA LEU A 189 -2.06 -6.71 -23.21
C LEU A 189 -1.93 -5.35 -22.50
N ALA A 190 -0.91 -5.15 -21.67
CA ALA A 190 -0.68 -3.89 -20.96
C ALA A 190 -0.52 -2.72 -21.96
N ASP A 191 0.26 -2.92 -23.05
CA ASP A 191 0.45 -1.93 -24.11
C ASP A 191 -0.86 -1.61 -24.87
N LYS A 192 -1.75 -2.57 -25.02
CA LYS A 192 -3.08 -2.40 -25.61
C LYS A 192 -4.08 -1.74 -24.68
N LEU A 193 -3.95 -1.98 -23.37
CA LEU A 193 -4.82 -1.38 -22.37
C LEU A 193 -4.52 0.10 -22.16
N THR A 194 -3.27 0.52 -22.04
CA THR A 194 -2.92 1.89 -21.66
C THR A 194 -3.47 2.98 -22.58
N PRO A 195 -3.52 2.84 -23.94
CA PRO A 195 -4.19 3.78 -24.81
C PRO A 195 -5.71 3.58 -24.92
N ALA A 196 -6.28 2.52 -24.31
CA ALA A 196 -7.69 2.18 -24.48
C ALA A 196 -8.61 3.24 -23.83
N PRO A 197 -9.88 3.38 -24.30
CA PRO A 197 -10.80 4.38 -23.75
C PRO A 197 -11.06 4.25 -22.26
N VAL A 198 -10.97 3.04 -21.70
CA VAL A 198 -11.14 2.80 -20.25
C VAL A 198 -10.10 3.56 -19.42
N PHE A 199 -8.88 3.78 -19.96
CA PHE A 199 -7.81 4.51 -19.30
C PHE A 199 -7.75 6.00 -19.71
N ARG A 200 -8.62 6.47 -20.59
CA ARG A 200 -8.69 7.89 -20.97
C ARG A 200 -9.62 8.62 -20.00
N GLN A 201 -9.09 9.57 -19.28
CA GLN A 201 -9.94 10.60 -18.66
C GLN A 201 -10.56 11.45 -19.76
N GLU A 202 -11.85 11.78 -19.64
CA GLU A 202 -12.58 12.61 -20.60
C GLU A 202 -11.92 13.96 -20.93
N ASN A 203 -10.96 14.42 -20.09
CA ASN A 203 -10.27 15.71 -20.20
C ASN A 203 -8.73 15.62 -20.24
N ALA A 204 -8.13 14.44 -20.33
CA ALA A 204 -6.67 14.31 -20.38
C ALA A 204 -6.18 14.11 -21.83
N GLY A 205 -5.27 14.96 -22.29
CA GLY A 205 -4.59 14.78 -23.58
C GLY A 205 -3.87 13.43 -23.67
N VAL A 206 -3.75 12.92 -24.89
CA VAL A 206 -3.11 11.62 -25.18
C VAL A 206 -1.70 11.58 -24.57
N GLY A 207 -1.41 10.56 -23.76
CA GLY A 207 -0.05 10.26 -23.28
C GLY A 207 0.35 10.93 -21.97
N LYS A 208 -0.58 11.40 -21.15
CA LYS A 208 -0.22 11.97 -19.85
C LYS A 208 0.23 10.86 -18.88
N VAL A 209 1.50 10.91 -18.52
CA VAL A 209 2.08 10.08 -17.47
C VAL A 209 1.31 10.31 -16.16
N THR A 210 1.04 9.26 -15.41
CA THR A 210 0.43 9.39 -14.07
C THR A 210 1.35 10.22 -13.18
N GLU A 211 0.96 11.48 -12.92
CA GLU A 211 1.74 12.38 -12.07
C GLU A 211 1.29 12.20 -10.62
N ILE A 212 2.24 11.90 -9.77
CA ILE A 212 2.10 11.97 -8.30
C ILE A 212 3.04 13.11 -7.84
N PRO A 213 2.54 14.34 -7.79
CA PRO A 213 3.39 15.52 -7.58
C PRO A 213 4.18 15.46 -6.27
N GLU A 214 3.63 14.82 -5.25
CA GLU A 214 4.25 14.68 -3.94
C GLU A 214 5.58 13.93 -3.98
N LEU A 215 5.78 13.02 -4.94
CA LEU A 215 7.06 12.30 -5.09
C LEU A 215 8.21 13.24 -5.49
N THR A 216 7.90 14.35 -6.16
CA THR A 216 8.90 15.35 -6.53
C THR A 216 9.37 16.17 -5.35
N LEU A 217 8.64 16.16 -4.22
CA LEU A 217 8.95 16.91 -3.01
C LEU A 217 10.08 16.29 -2.19
N PHE A 218 10.40 15.03 -2.41
CA PHE A 218 11.49 14.35 -1.72
C PHE A 218 12.87 14.73 -2.29
N PRO A 219 13.92 14.96 -1.48
CA PRO A 219 15.29 15.06 -1.95
C PRO A 219 15.68 13.90 -2.84
N GLN A 220 16.46 14.13 -3.89
CA GLN A 220 16.84 13.08 -4.83
C GLN A 220 18.18 12.42 -4.50
N GLU A 221 19.03 13.11 -3.72
CA GLU A 221 20.32 12.58 -3.30
C GLU A 221 20.11 11.38 -2.37
N ASN A 222 20.75 10.26 -2.67
CA ASN A 222 20.67 8.99 -1.91
C ASN A 222 19.27 8.37 -1.79
N LEU A 223 18.27 8.88 -2.49
CA LEU A 223 16.95 8.25 -2.57
C LEU A 223 17.07 6.86 -3.19
N VAL A 224 16.50 5.85 -2.54
CA VAL A 224 16.43 4.49 -3.10
C VAL A 224 15.39 4.46 -4.22
N PRO A 225 15.77 4.16 -5.46
CA PRO A 225 14.83 4.15 -6.58
C PRO A 225 13.67 3.20 -6.33
N GLY A 226 12.45 3.66 -6.59
CA GLY A 226 11.23 2.85 -6.45
C GLY A 226 10.86 2.47 -5.00
N SER A 227 11.48 3.11 -4.00
CA SER A 227 11.15 2.90 -2.58
C SER A 227 9.93 3.66 -2.10
N ALA A 228 9.43 4.60 -2.89
CA ALA A 228 8.30 5.43 -2.52
C ALA A 228 7.04 4.57 -2.31
N LYS A 229 6.40 4.75 -1.17
CA LYS A 229 5.10 4.16 -0.82
C LYS A 229 4.14 5.25 -0.40
N LEU A 230 2.86 5.04 -0.64
CA LEU A 230 1.78 5.89 -0.16
C LEU A 230 0.87 5.07 0.74
N TYR A 231 0.75 5.49 1.98
CA TYR A 231 -0.20 4.97 2.94
C TYR A 231 -1.36 5.96 3.10
N LEU A 232 -2.58 5.50 2.94
CA LEU A 232 -3.76 6.36 3.05
C LEU A 232 -4.23 6.50 4.49
N SER A 233 -3.91 5.55 5.38
CA SER A 233 -4.22 5.56 6.81
C SER A 233 -3.11 4.88 7.62
N ASP A 234 -3.14 5.05 8.93
CA ASP A 234 -2.43 4.28 9.96
C ASP A 234 -0.90 4.16 9.77
N VAL A 235 -0.27 5.24 9.35
CA VAL A 235 1.18 5.24 9.16
C VAL A 235 1.87 5.26 10.52
N PHE A 236 2.86 4.39 10.69
CA PHE A 236 3.65 4.26 11.92
C PHE A 236 2.80 3.99 13.17
N GLY A 237 1.62 3.34 13.02
CA GLY A 237 0.70 3.04 14.10
C GLY A 237 -0.06 4.26 14.65
N PHE A 238 -0.10 5.37 13.91
CA PHE A 238 -0.79 6.59 14.28
C PHE A 238 -1.89 6.97 13.27
N ASP A 239 -3.15 6.86 13.67
CA ASP A 239 -4.33 7.12 12.83
C ASP A 239 -4.39 8.55 12.28
N GLY A 240 -3.74 9.52 12.95
CA GLY A 240 -3.70 10.92 12.52
C GLY A 240 -2.84 11.19 11.27
N LEU A 241 -1.93 10.27 10.90
CA LEU A 241 -1.14 10.35 9.68
C LEU A 241 -1.85 9.60 8.56
N SER A 242 -2.61 10.32 7.75
CA SER A 242 -3.22 9.83 6.52
C SER A 242 -2.54 10.44 5.30
N ASP A 243 -2.74 9.84 4.12
CA ASP A 243 -2.17 10.32 2.87
C ASP A 243 -0.65 10.58 2.96
N THR A 244 0.08 9.64 3.55
CA THR A 244 1.50 9.83 3.87
C THR A 244 2.38 9.07 2.89
N PHE A 245 3.20 9.81 2.18
CA PHE A 245 4.28 9.28 1.36
C PHE A 245 5.48 8.94 2.23
N VAL A 246 6.08 7.80 1.98
CA VAL A 246 7.26 7.29 2.68
C VAL A 246 8.30 6.90 1.65
N CYS A 247 9.54 7.36 1.82
CA CYS A 247 10.67 7.06 0.94
C CYS A 247 11.87 6.58 1.74
N GLN A 248 12.64 5.65 1.17
CA GLN A 248 13.88 5.14 1.75
C GLN A 248 15.10 5.84 1.16
N TYR A 249 16.06 6.14 2.02
CA TYR A 249 17.35 6.77 1.65
C TYR A 249 18.52 5.92 2.14
N ARG A 250 19.61 5.92 1.39
CA ARG A 250 20.87 5.29 1.82
C ARG A 250 21.74 6.29 2.58
N ALA A 251 22.22 5.89 3.75
CA ALA A 251 23.19 6.66 4.54
C ALA A 251 24.34 5.73 4.95
N GLY A 252 25.33 5.56 4.07
CA GLY A 252 26.33 4.49 4.20
C GLY A 252 25.68 3.12 4.11
N ASP A 253 25.85 2.30 5.14
CA ASP A 253 25.25 0.97 5.25
C ASP A 253 23.84 0.98 5.86
N GLU A 254 23.31 2.15 6.23
CA GLU A 254 22.00 2.30 6.85
C GLU A 254 20.94 2.75 5.85
N SER A 255 19.69 2.38 6.13
CA SER A 255 18.50 2.91 5.46
C SER A 255 17.79 3.88 6.40
N ILE A 256 17.42 5.05 5.87
CA ILE A 256 16.66 6.08 6.59
C ILE A 256 15.30 6.24 5.92
N THR A 257 14.25 6.29 6.73
CA THR A 257 12.87 6.51 6.26
C THR A 257 12.52 7.98 6.39
N ALA A 258 12.23 8.65 5.27
CA ALA A 258 11.61 9.98 5.27
C ALA A 258 10.12 9.87 4.95
N PHE A 259 9.31 10.72 5.56
CA PHE A 259 7.87 10.77 5.31
C PHE A 259 7.37 12.20 5.04
N LEU A 260 6.24 12.28 4.33
CA LEU A 260 5.59 13.52 3.94
C LEU A 260 4.08 13.31 3.78
N SER A 261 3.26 14.12 4.47
CA SER A 261 1.83 14.21 4.27
C SER A 261 1.42 15.65 3.96
N LYS A 262 0.62 15.84 2.91
CA LYS A 262 0.05 17.15 2.57
C LYS A 262 -1.32 17.27 3.21
N ARG A 263 -1.50 18.28 4.06
CA ARG A 263 -2.72 18.54 4.80
C ARG A 263 -3.55 19.63 4.13
N PRO A 264 -4.86 19.72 4.44
CA PRO A 264 -5.74 20.76 3.89
C PRO A 264 -5.30 22.21 4.20
N SER A 265 -4.64 22.42 5.32
CA SER A 265 -4.18 23.74 5.73
C SER A 265 -2.87 23.70 6.55
N PRO A 266 -2.14 24.81 6.64
CA PRO A 266 -1.00 24.93 7.55
C PRO A 266 -1.35 24.73 9.03
N GLN A 267 -2.59 25.05 9.43
CA GLN A 267 -3.04 24.83 10.80
C GLN A 267 -3.24 23.34 11.06
N ASP A 268 -3.87 22.62 10.13
CA ASP A 268 -4.04 21.17 10.22
C ASP A 268 -2.69 20.45 10.27
N ALA A 269 -1.73 20.86 9.43
CA ALA A 269 -0.38 20.31 9.47
C ALA A 269 0.29 20.49 10.86
N ARG A 270 0.16 21.65 11.48
CA ARG A 270 0.67 21.85 12.85
C ARG A 270 -0.03 20.98 13.87
N THR A 271 -1.36 20.88 13.79
CA THR A 271 -2.16 20.05 14.70
C THR A 271 -1.74 18.58 14.62
N VAL A 272 -1.63 18.06 13.39
CA VAL A 272 -1.19 16.66 13.18
C VAL A 272 0.25 16.45 13.67
N THR A 273 1.16 17.41 13.43
CA THR A 273 2.54 17.34 13.93
C THR A 273 2.60 17.24 15.46
N GLU A 274 1.85 18.09 16.18
CA GLU A 274 1.79 18.03 17.64
C GLU A 274 1.11 16.75 18.13
N SER A 275 0.05 16.29 17.47
CA SER A 275 -0.63 15.04 17.85
C SER A 275 0.28 13.82 17.67
N TYR A 276 1.05 13.76 16.56
CA TYR A 276 1.99 12.67 16.33
C TYR A 276 3.17 12.74 17.31
N TYR A 277 3.68 13.92 17.60
CA TYR A 277 4.69 14.11 18.64
C TYR A 277 4.20 13.60 20.01
N ASN A 278 2.99 13.99 20.45
CA ASN A 278 2.43 13.53 21.72
C ASN A 278 2.24 12.01 21.73
N PHE A 279 1.77 11.43 20.62
CA PHE A 279 1.66 9.99 20.47
C PHE A 279 3.02 9.27 20.69
N LEU A 280 4.10 9.79 20.11
CA LEU A 280 5.44 9.21 20.33
C LEU A 280 5.89 9.37 21.78
N VAL A 281 5.68 10.52 22.41
CA VAL A 281 6.02 10.75 23.82
C VAL A 281 5.25 9.82 24.74
N ASP A 282 3.95 9.68 24.53
CA ASP A 282 3.07 8.78 25.31
C ASP A 282 3.46 7.31 25.16
N ASN A 283 4.10 6.95 24.06
CA ASN A 283 4.61 5.61 23.78
C ASN A 283 6.12 5.44 24.08
N GLY A 284 6.74 6.35 24.84
CA GLY A 284 8.11 6.19 25.33
C GLY A 284 9.16 7.05 24.64
N GLY A 285 8.78 7.90 23.70
CA GLY A 285 9.68 8.89 23.07
C GLY A 285 10.21 9.90 24.08
N LYS A 286 11.48 10.25 23.95
CA LYS A 286 12.14 11.23 24.81
C LYS A 286 12.72 12.36 23.97
N ASP A 287 12.45 13.59 24.37
CA ASP A 287 13.01 14.76 23.69
C ASP A 287 14.53 14.71 23.60
N LYS A 288 15.04 15.03 22.42
CA LYS A 288 16.45 15.26 22.14
C LYS A 288 16.68 16.65 21.58
N LEU A 289 17.85 17.20 21.85
CA LEU A 289 18.28 18.42 21.17
C LEU A 289 18.78 18.06 19.77
N ALA A 290 18.32 18.83 18.77
CA ALA A 290 18.90 18.76 17.45
C ALA A 290 20.37 19.23 17.52
N SER A 291 21.29 18.52 16.88
CA SER A 291 22.68 18.90 16.74
C SER A 291 22.87 19.96 15.64
N ASP A 292 22.02 19.89 14.59
CA ASP A 292 22.02 20.85 13.49
C ASP A 292 21.34 22.17 13.90
N LYS A 293 22.09 23.28 13.77
CA LYS A 293 21.60 24.62 14.13
C LYS A 293 20.41 25.09 13.31
N ASN A 294 20.29 24.65 12.06
CA ASN A 294 19.15 25.00 11.21
C ASN A 294 17.89 24.33 11.75
N LEU A 295 17.96 23.05 12.15
CA LEU A 295 16.85 22.32 12.73
C LEU A 295 16.41 22.91 14.08
N GLN A 296 17.34 23.41 14.90
CA GLN A 296 17.01 24.14 16.13
C GLN A 296 16.18 25.40 15.85
N THR A 297 16.48 26.11 14.75
CA THR A 297 15.78 27.36 14.36
C THR A 297 14.36 27.13 13.87
N ILE A 298 14.09 26.00 13.23
CA ILE A 298 12.81 25.71 12.57
C ILE A 298 11.77 25.02 13.47
N LYS A 299 12.06 24.87 14.77
CA LYS A 299 11.16 24.24 15.76
C LYS A 299 10.77 22.81 15.38
N CYS A 300 11.67 22.05 14.78
CA CYS A 300 11.42 20.61 14.61
C CYS A 300 11.47 19.91 15.97
N LYS A 301 10.69 18.85 16.10
CA LYS A 301 10.73 17.93 17.24
C LYS A 301 11.73 16.83 16.92
N VAL A 302 12.69 16.60 17.79
CA VAL A 302 13.64 15.49 17.70
C VAL A 302 13.48 14.64 18.94
N LEU A 303 13.25 13.35 18.77
CA LEU A 303 13.05 12.41 19.87
C LEU A 303 13.98 11.19 19.73
N ASP A 304 14.34 10.64 20.86
CA ASP A 304 14.82 9.27 21.00
C ASP A 304 13.60 8.36 21.18
N PHE A 305 13.46 7.38 20.32
CA PHE A 305 12.37 6.42 20.37
C PHE A 305 12.93 5.01 20.20
N TYR A 306 13.05 4.25 21.29
CA TYR A 306 13.62 2.90 21.31
C TYR A 306 14.98 2.78 20.59
N ASP A 307 15.94 3.65 20.98
CA ASP A 307 17.30 3.73 20.40
C ASP A 307 17.35 4.18 18.92
N THR A 308 16.26 4.71 18.38
CA THR A 308 16.20 5.35 17.08
C THR A 308 15.88 6.83 17.22
N THR A 309 16.11 7.60 16.16
CA THR A 309 15.82 9.04 16.12
C THR A 309 14.59 9.27 15.26
N GLU A 310 13.61 9.94 15.85
CA GLU A 310 12.43 10.48 15.17
C GLU A 310 12.62 12.00 14.99
N ILE A 311 12.30 12.51 13.81
CA ILE A 311 12.28 13.96 13.53
C ILE A 311 10.97 14.32 12.88
N ILE A 312 10.25 15.31 13.44
CA ILE A 312 8.96 15.74 12.95
C ILE A 312 8.91 17.25 12.85
N PHE A 313 8.33 17.76 11.76
CA PHE A 313 8.08 19.19 11.57
C PHE A 313 6.88 19.46 10.68
N ALA A 314 6.30 20.65 10.83
CA ALA A 314 5.30 21.19 9.91
C ALA A 314 5.88 22.36 9.12
N ILE A 315 5.59 22.41 7.82
CA ILE A 315 5.94 23.55 6.98
C ILE A 315 4.86 23.83 5.91
N GLY A 316 4.28 25.02 5.95
CA GLY A 316 3.09 25.28 5.14
C GLY A 316 2.03 24.21 5.41
N PRO A 317 1.42 23.61 4.40
CA PRO A 317 0.44 22.54 4.56
C PRO A 317 1.06 21.15 4.72
N TYR A 318 2.37 21.02 4.93
CA TYR A 318 3.04 19.74 4.98
C TYR A 318 3.41 19.34 6.42
N VAL A 319 3.12 18.08 6.77
CA VAL A 319 3.74 17.35 7.88
C VAL A 319 4.82 16.48 7.27
N ALA A 320 6.05 16.56 7.79
CA ALA A 320 7.16 15.78 7.27
C ALA A 320 8.15 15.41 8.37
N GLY A 321 9.00 14.43 8.09
CA GLY A 321 10.00 14.03 9.07
C GLY A 321 10.80 12.81 8.65
N ILE A 322 11.51 12.29 9.65
CA ILE A 322 12.33 11.07 9.56
C ILE A 322 11.83 10.10 10.62
N HIS A 323 11.70 8.83 10.24
CA HIS A 323 11.19 7.76 11.08
C HIS A 323 12.26 6.68 11.29
N GLU A 324 12.45 6.27 12.54
CA GLU A 324 13.32 5.17 12.99
C GLU A 324 14.75 5.20 12.44
N ALA A 325 15.40 6.37 12.40
CA ALA A 325 16.78 6.44 11.98
C ALA A 325 17.75 6.05 13.13
N LYS A 326 18.69 5.13 12.86
CA LYS A 326 19.69 4.70 13.85
C LYS A 326 20.72 5.78 14.13
N ASN A 327 21.08 6.58 13.12
CA ASN A 327 22.07 7.64 13.25
C ASN A 327 21.42 9.02 13.22
N GLN A 328 21.47 9.74 14.34
CA GLN A 328 20.88 11.07 14.49
C GLN A 328 21.44 12.09 13.50
N GLN A 329 22.75 12.11 13.24
CA GLN A 329 23.35 13.09 12.35
C GLN A 329 22.90 12.89 10.90
N SER A 330 22.79 11.65 10.43
CA SER A 330 22.26 11.33 9.11
C SER A 330 20.78 11.67 8.98
N ALA A 331 19.99 11.43 10.04
CA ALA A 331 18.59 11.82 10.12
C ALA A 331 18.40 13.32 10.02
N GLU A 332 19.19 14.10 10.79
CA GLU A 332 19.15 15.55 10.81
C GLU A 332 19.55 16.16 9.45
N LYS A 333 20.57 15.59 8.80
CA LYS A 333 20.98 16.03 7.44
C LYS A 333 19.81 15.88 6.46
N LEU A 334 19.20 14.70 6.41
CA LEU A 334 18.08 14.43 5.50
C LEU A 334 16.83 15.28 5.84
N ALA A 335 16.53 15.46 7.14
CA ALA A 335 15.44 16.32 7.58
C ALA A 335 15.65 17.79 7.15
N ALA A 336 16.88 18.31 7.25
CA ALA A 336 17.22 19.66 6.80
C ALA A 336 17.08 19.80 5.27
N GLU A 337 17.50 18.81 4.49
CA GLU A 337 17.33 18.80 3.04
C GLU A 337 15.85 18.80 2.64
N LEU A 338 15.04 17.95 3.28
CA LEU A 338 13.59 17.86 3.06
C LEU A 338 12.89 19.18 3.44
N PHE A 339 13.23 19.74 4.61
CA PHE A 339 12.70 21.03 5.04
C PHE A 339 13.04 22.15 4.06
N ASN A 340 14.31 22.25 3.62
CA ASN A 340 14.75 23.28 2.68
C ASN A 340 14.00 23.18 1.34
N LYS A 341 13.75 21.96 0.85
CA LYS A 341 13.01 21.74 -0.38
C LYS A 341 11.55 22.16 -0.25
N LEU A 342 10.88 21.76 0.83
CA LEU A 342 9.49 22.14 1.11
C LEU A 342 9.34 23.64 1.37
N SER A 343 10.33 24.29 2.01
CA SER A 343 10.33 25.73 2.27
C SER A 343 10.31 26.56 0.98
N LYS A 344 11.05 26.14 -0.04
CA LYS A 344 11.05 26.80 -1.35
C LYS A 344 9.66 26.77 -1.99
N ILE A 345 9.01 25.63 -1.93
CA ILE A 345 7.66 25.42 -2.51
C ILE A 345 6.60 26.19 -1.74
N ALA A 346 6.63 26.15 -0.39
CA ALA A 346 5.66 26.86 0.44
C ALA A 346 5.74 28.38 0.28
N ARG A 347 6.90 28.94 -0.10
CA ARG A 347 7.06 30.38 -0.41
C ARG A 347 6.50 30.76 -1.77
N THR A 348 6.64 29.89 -2.79
CA THR A 348 6.12 30.12 -4.15
C THR A 348 4.59 30.15 -4.14
N THR A 349 3.95 29.20 -3.44
CA THR A 349 2.48 29.10 -3.34
C THR A 349 1.82 30.26 -2.54
N LYS A 350 2.60 31.06 -1.81
CA LYS A 350 2.09 32.21 -1.06
C LYS A 350 2.09 33.51 -1.86
N ASN A 351 2.76 33.51 -3.01
CA ASN A 351 2.91 34.68 -3.88
C ASN A 351 1.99 34.63 -5.13
N ASP A 352 1.32 33.50 -5.33
CA ASP A 352 0.22 33.31 -6.31
C ASP A 352 -1.14 33.43 -5.58
#